data_fd80aa55e131da37ccfb93ddeaed7612
#
_entry.id   fd80aa55e131da37ccfb93ddeaed7612
#
_cell.length_a   1.000
_cell.length_b   1.000
_cell.length_c   1.000
_cell.angle_alpha   90.00
_cell.angle_beta   90.00
_cell.angle_gamma   90.00
#
_symmetry.space_group_name_H-M   'P 1'
#
loop_
_entity.id
_entity.type
_entity.pdbx_description
1 polymer ?
#
loop_
_entity_poly.entity_id
_entity_poly.type
_entity_poly.pdbx_seq_one_letter_code
_entity_poly.pdbx_strand_id
1 'polypeptide(L)'
;IHSSAASDVYKRQDLGGLDGLLHITDISWSRVVNPKEALNLGEEIEVKVLSFDKEKLRVSLGLKQIQNDPWEGIEGKYSVGGIYEATVSNLTDYGCFAELEQGVEGLIHLSELDWTNKNIHPSKVVTLEENIRVMILELDNEKRRISLGLKQTKPNPWLEFENKYNIGDSVEGSIKSITDFGVFVGLEGDIDGLIHLSDLSDNENPEEDLKNYNKGDKLSCIIFGIDAERERISLKISD
;
A
#
# COMPACT_ATOMS: atom_id res chain seq x y z
N ILE A 1 -29.88 -12.42 -24.26
CA ILE A 1 -29.62 -13.56 -23.34
C ILE A 1 -30.16 -13.22 -21.96
N HIS A 2 -30.98 -14.11 -21.40
CA HIS A 2 -31.62 -13.88 -20.10
C HIS A 2 -30.83 -14.54 -18.97
N SER A 3 -30.69 -13.83 -17.86
CA SER A 3 -30.02 -14.33 -16.66
C SER A 3 -30.94 -15.27 -15.88
N SER A 4 -30.45 -16.44 -15.52
CA SER A 4 -31.16 -17.40 -14.66
C SER A 4 -30.52 -17.52 -13.27
N ALA A 5 -31.29 -18.05 -12.28
CA ALA A 5 -30.79 -18.26 -10.93
C ALA A 5 -29.63 -19.26 -10.92
N ALA A 6 -28.51 -18.90 -10.26
CA ALA A 6 -27.30 -19.69 -10.18
C ALA A 6 -26.61 -19.50 -8.83
N SER A 7 -25.55 -20.30 -8.58
CA SER A 7 -24.74 -20.18 -7.37
C SER A 7 -24.02 -18.83 -7.30
N ASP A 8 -23.56 -18.45 -6.10
CA ASP A 8 -22.93 -17.16 -5.83
C ASP A 8 -21.58 -16.95 -6.57
N VAL A 9 -20.97 -18.02 -7.11
CA VAL A 9 -19.68 -17.97 -7.80
C VAL A 9 -19.81 -17.70 -9.32
N TYR A 10 -20.95 -18.03 -9.92
CA TYR A 10 -21.20 -17.85 -11.36
C TYR A 10 -22.69 -17.73 -11.66
N LYS A 11 -23.04 -17.13 -12.78
CA LYS A 11 -24.41 -17.07 -13.28
C LYS A 11 -24.59 -17.90 -14.54
N ARG A 12 -25.74 -18.57 -14.63
CA ARG A 12 -26.17 -19.25 -15.86
C ARG A 12 -26.95 -18.28 -16.73
N GLN A 13 -26.69 -18.38 -18.02
CA GLN A 13 -27.36 -17.60 -19.04
C GLN A 13 -28.12 -18.54 -19.99
N ASP A 14 -29.37 -18.21 -20.29
CA ASP A 14 -30.16 -18.95 -21.27
C ASP A 14 -29.83 -18.47 -22.69
N LEU A 15 -29.32 -19.37 -23.51
CA LEU A 15 -28.93 -19.14 -24.89
C LEU A 15 -29.97 -19.69 -25.89
N GLY A 16 -31.24 -19.83 -25.47
CA GLY A 16 -32.28 -20.40 -26.32
C GLY A 16 -32.29 -21.93 -26.34
N GLY A 17 -32.15 -22.55 -25.16
CA GLY A 17 -32.14 -24.01 -25.00
C GLY A 17 -30.79 -24.63 -24.67
N LEU A 18 -29.74 -23.79 -24.55
CA LEU A 18 -28.42 -24.17 -24.03
C LEU A 18 -28.08 -23.29 -22.85
N ASP A 19 -27.54 -23.90 -21.82
CA ASP A 19 -27.05 -23.15 -20.65
C ASP A 19 -25.65 -22.61 -20.89
N GLY A 20 -25.50 -21.29 -20.88
CA GLY A 20 -24.23 -20.61 -20.85
C GLY A 20 -23.77 -20.31 -19.41
N LEU A 21 -22.50 -20.54 -19.12
CA LEU A 21 -21.86 -20.27 -17.84
C LEU A 21 -21.01 -19.01 -17.91
N LEU A 22 -21.36 -18.01 -17.11
CA LEU A 22 -20.58 -16.80 -16.92
C LEU A 22 -19.90 -16.87 -15.54
N HIS A 23 -18.59 -17.09 -15.54
CA HIS A 23 -17.82 -17.13 -14.29
C HIS A 23 -17.64 -15.73 -13.73
N ILE A 24 -17.54 -15.60 -12.40
CA ILE A 24 -17.40 -14.32 -11.71
C ILE A 24 -16.21 -13.49 -12.21
N THR A 25 -15.10 -14.15 -12.54
CA THR A 25 -13.88 -13.52 -13.09
C THR A 25 -14.03 -13.00 -14.51
N ASP A 26 -15.09 -13.39 -15.24
CA ASP A 26 -15.38 -13.01 -16.61
C ASP A 26 -16.52 -12.00 -16.71
N ILE A 27 -17.06 -11.54 -15.60
CA ILE A 27 -18.12 -10.53 -15.54
C ILE A 27 -17.57 -9.13 -15.76
N SER A 28 -16.52 -8.76 -15.04
CA SER A 28 -15.94 -7.41 -15.06
C SER A 28 -14.42 -7.45 -14.94
N TRP A 29 -13.76 -6.40 -15.42
CA TRP A 29 -12.34 -6.15 -15.15
C TRP A 29 -12.09 -5.75 -13.70
N SER A 30 -13.05 -5.09 -13.05
CA SER A 30 -13.03 -4.81 -11.61
C SER A 30 -13.35 -6.05 -10.80
N ARG A 31 -12.89 -6.09 -9.55
CA ARG A 31 -13.19 -7.20 -8.64
C ARG A 31 -14.68 -7.24 -8.31
N VAL A 32 -15.35 -8.30 -8.74
CA VAL A 32 -16.75 -8.59 -8.38
C VAL A 32 -16.75 -9.64 -7.27
N VAL A 33 -17.30 -9.30 -6.12
CA VAL A 33 -17.40 -10.23 -4.99
C VAL A 33 -18.64 -11.11 -5.14
N ASN A 34 -19.75 -10.53 -5.60
CA ASN A 34 -21.01 -11.23 -5.79
C ASN A 34 -21.60 -10.92 -7.18
N PRO A 35 -21.91 -11.94 -8.01
CA PRO A 35 -22.51 -11.74 -9.33
C PRO A 35 -23.81 -10.90 -9.31
N LYS A 36 -24.53 -10.86 -8.19
CA LYS A 36 -25.77 -10.09 -8.04
C LYS A 36 -25.55 -8.58 -8.01
N GLU A 37 -24.33 -8.14 -7.75
CA GLU A 37 -23.97 -6.71 -7.75
C GLU A 37 -23.80 -6.20 -9.19
N ALA A 38 -23.37 -7.08 -10.09
CA ALA A 38 -23.08 -6.72 -11.47
C ALA A 38 -24.21 -7.10 -12.45
N LEU A 39 -25.07 -8.07 -12.08
CA LEU A 39 -26.07 -8.63 -12.99
C LEU A 39 -27.39 -8.91 -12.28
N ASN A 40 -28.51 -8.55 -12.91
CA ASN A 40 -29.85 -8.82 -12.44
C ASN A 40 -30.47 -10.07 -13.09
N LEU A 41 -31.36 -10.75 -12.36
CA LEU A 41 -32.12 -11.86 -12.92
C LEU A 41 -33.12 -11.36 -13.98
N GLY A 42 -33.16 -12.01 -15.15
CA GLY A 42 -34.05 -11.65 -16.26
C GLY A 42 -33.53 -10.51 -17.13
N GLU A 43 -32.35 -9.94 -16.82
CA GLU A 43 -31.73 -8.92 -17.64
C GLU A 43 -31.17 -9.51 -18.95
N GLU A 44 -31.37 -8.79 -20.05
CA GLU A 44 -30.75 -9.14 -21.33
C GLU A 44 -29.35 -8.50 -21.40
N ILE A 45 -28.34 -9.35 -21.61
CA ILE A 45 -26.96 -8.91 -21.69
C ILE A 45 -26.30 -9.46 -22.97
N GLU A 46 -25.37 -8.71 -23.51
CA GLU A 46 -24.48 -9.18 -24.57
C GLU A 46 -23.26 -9.86 -23.93
N VAL A 47 -22.88 -11.03 -24.45
CA VAL A 47 -21.74 -11.78 -23.94
C VAL A 47 -20.92 -12.36 -25.10
N LYS A 48 -19.61 -12.53 -24.84
CA LYS A 48 -18.72 -13.22 -25.76
C LYS A 48 -18.67 -14.72 -25.43
N VAL A 49 -18.78 -15.58 -26.41
CA VAL A 49 -18.54 -17.02 -26.24
C VAL A 49 -17.05 -17.26 -26.18
N LEU A 50 -16.56 -17.78 -25.04
CA LEU A 50 -15.16 -18.06 -24.81
C LEU A 50 -14.78 -19.48 -25.23
N SER A 51 -15.63 -20.47 -24.90
CA SER A 51 -15.43 -21.86 -25.30
C SER A 51 -16.77 -22.62 -25.36
N PHE A 52 -16.77 -23.69 -26.13
CA PHE A 52 -17.91 -24.59 -26.26
C PHE A 52 -17.45 -26.04 -26.02
N ASP A 53 -17.96 -26.65 -24.95
CA ASP A 53 -17.75 -28.06 -24.64
C ASP A 53 -18.93 -28.88 -25.18
N LYS A 54 -18.69 -29.57 -26.30
CA LYS A 54 -19.72 -30.37 -26.96
C LYS A 54 -20.13 -31.62 -26.19
N GLU A 55 -19.22 -32.18 -25.37
CA GLU A 55 -19.49 -33.40 -24.62
C GLU A 55 -20.39 -33.10 -23.41
N LYS A 56 -20.16 -31.96 -22.77
CA LYS A 56 -20.90 -31.51 -21.59
C LYS A 56 -22.06 -30.57 -21.93
N LEU A 57 -22.25 -30.21 -23.20
CA LEU A 57 -23.22 -29.23 -23.66
C LEU A 57 -23.16 -27.91 -22.86
N ARG A 58 -21.94 -27.44 -22.59
CA ARG A 58 -21.70 -26.21 -21.83
C ARG A 58 -21.01 -25.17 -22.70
N VAL A 59 -21.47 -23.95 -22.54
CA VAL A 59 -20.87 -22.76 -23.16
C VAL A 59 -20.27 -21.88 -22.09
N SER A 60 -18.98 -21.57 -22.18
CA SER A 60 -18.34 -20.57 -21.31
C SER A 60 -18.48 -19.20 -21.96
N LEU A 61 -18.96 -18.25 -21.17
CA LEU A 61 -19.27 -16.90 -21.60
C LEU A 61 -18.39 -15.89 -20.86
N GLY A 62 -18.14 -14.73 -21.51
CA GLY A 62 -17.45 -13.60 -20.90
C GLY A 62 -18.17 -12.30 -21.22
N LEU A 63 -18.32 -11.45 -20.24
CA LEU A 63 -18.88 -10.10 -20.37
C LEU A 63 -17.78 -9.07 -20.49
N LYS A 64 -16.72 -9.17 -19.67
CA LYS A 64 -15.59 -8.23 -19.69
C LYS A 64 -14.87 -8.18 -21.05
N GLN A 65 -14.86 -9.27 -21.82
CA GLN A 65 -14.20 -9.35 -23.11
C GLN A 65 -14.92 -8.56 -24.24
N ILE A 66 -16.10 -8.03 -23.97
CA ILE A 66 -16.81 -7.09 -24.86
C ILE A 66 -16.38 -5.65 -24.56
N GLN A 67 -15.97 -5.38 -23.33
CA GLN A 67 -15.47 -4.08 -22.91
C GLN A 67 -13.99 -3.95 -23.27
N ASN A 68 -13.53 -2.72 -23.48
CA ASN A 68 -12.10 -2.46 -23.67
C ASN A 68 -11.34 -2.89 -22.42
N ASP A 69 -10.19 -3.54 -22.61
CA ASP A 69 -9.31 -3.89 -21.53
C ASP A 69 -8.69 -2.60 -20.94
N PRO A 70 -8.96 -2.24 -19.68
CA PRO A 70 -8.43 -1.02 -19.09
C PRO A 70 -6.90 -1.03 -18.95
N TRP A 71 -6.27 -2.22 -19.03
CA TRP A 71 -4.82 -2.37 -19.03
C TRP A 71 -4.17 -2.15 -20.38
N GLU A 72 -4.97 -2.09 -21.44
CA GLU A 72 -4.45 -1.77 -22.78
C GLU A 72 -4.01 -0.31 -22.85
N GLY A 73 -2.71 -0.10 -23.10
CA GLY A 73 -2.13 1.24 -23.15
C GLY A 73 -1.93 1.91 -21.78
N ILE A 74 -1.96 1.15 -20.69
CA ILE A 74 -1.84 1.66 -19.32
C ILE A 74 -0.56 2.45 -19.08
N GLU A 75 0.56 2.03 -19.69
CA GLU A 75 1.86 2.72 -19.61
C GLU A 75 1.84 4.12 -20.24
N GLY A 76 0.91 4.38 -21.16
CA GLY A 76 0.69 5.69 -21.74
C GLY A 76 -0.18 6.60 -20.89
N LYS A 77 -1.03 6.03 -20.03
CA LYS A 77 -1.89 6.76 -19.10
C LYS A 77 -1.19 7.09 -17.78
N TYR A 78 -0.43 6.14 -17.26
CA TYR A 78 0.19 6.21 -15.94
C TYR A 78 1.70 6.03 -16.05
N SER A 79 2.45 6.94 -15.43
CA SER A 79 3.90 6.90 -15.41
C SER A 79 4.41 6.64 -14.00
N VAL A 80 5.48 5.87 -13.88
CA VAL A 80 6.20 5.68 -12.61
C VAL A 80 6.70 7.04 -12.11
N GLY A 81 6.50 7.31 -10.82
CA GLY A 81 6.78 8.61 -10.19
C GLY A 81 5.66 9.65 -10.34
N GLY A 82 4.64 9.39 -11.16
CA GLY A 82 3.45 10.25 -11.29
C GLY A 82 2.53 10.13 -10.09
N ILE A 83 1.84 11.23 -9.77
CA ILE A 83 0.84 11.29 -8.69
C ILE A 83 -0.56 11.34 -9.32
N TYR A 84 -1.42 10.45 -8.88
CA TYR A 84 -2.78 10.29 -9.39
C TYR A 84 -3.78 10.16 -8.24
N GLU A 85 -5.04 10.42 -8.54
CA GLU A 85 -6.13 10.15 -7.61
C GLU A 85 -6.55 8.68 -7.72
N ALA A 86 -6.84 8.08 -6.58
CA ALA A 86 -7.31 6.70 -6.48
C ALA A 86 -8.33 6.57 -5.36
N THR A 87 -9.23 5.61 -5.48
CA THR A 87 -10.24 5.31 -4.46
C THR A 87 -9.87 4.05 -3.71
N VAL A 88 -9.86 4.08 -2.39
CA VAL A 88 -9.56 2.90 -1.56
C VAL A 88 -10.65 1.85 -1.74
N SER A 89 -10.28 0.71 -2.32
CA SER A 89 -11.21 -0.39 -2.64
C SER A 89 -11.22 -1.50 -1.59
N ASN A 90 -10.09 -1.74 -0.92
CA ASN A 90 -9.98 -2.79 0.08
C ASN A 90 -8.87 -2.51 1.09
N LEU A 91 -9.07 -2.97 2.34
CA LEU A 91 -8.09 -2.89 3.43
C LEU A 91 -7.69 -4.31 3.86
N THR A 92 -6.38 -4.54 3.98
CA THR A 92 -5.80 -5.81 4.42
C THR A 92 -4.74 -5.58 5.49
N ASP A 93 -4.28 -6.64 6.17
CA ASP A 93 -3.25 -6.54 7.21
C ASP A 93 -1.87 -6.14 6.66
N TYR A 94 -1.61 -6.34 5.37
CA TYR A 94 -0.33 -6.02 4.72
C TYR A 94 -0.35 -4.74 3.87
N GLY A 95 -1.50 -4.08 3.77
CA GLY A 95 -1.66 -2.84 3.02
C GLY A 95 -3.09 -2.57 2.59
N CYS A 96 -3.27 -1.61 1.72
CA CYS A 96 -4.57 -1.30 1.13
C CYS A 96 -4.51 -1.31 -0.39
N PHE A 97 -5.64 -1.65 -1.01
CA PHE A 97 -5.83 -1.55 -2.44
C PHE A 97 -6.53 -0.25 -2.78
N ALA A 98 -6.09 0.39 -3.83
CA ALA A 98 -6.70 1.60 -4.36
C ALA A 98 -6.91 1.48 -5.87
N GLU A 99 -8.10 1.79 -6.31
CA GLU A 99 -8.51 1.77 -7.70
C GLU A 99 -8.25 3.13 -8.35
N LEU A 100 -7.42 3.14 -9.40
CA LEU A 100 -7.09 4.33 -10.18
C LEU A 100 -8.21 4.62 -11.21
N GLU A 101 -8.69 3.60 -11.85
CA GLU A 101 -9.85 3.60 -12.75
C GLU A 101 -10.49 2.21 -12.72
N GLN A 102 -11.70 2.09 -13.23
CA GLN A 102 -12.44 0.83 -13.24
C GLN A 102 -11.63 -0.32 -13.85
N GLY A 103 -11.30 -1.32 -13.03
CA GLY A 103 -10.49 -2.48 -13.43
C GLY A 103 -8.99 -2.29 -13.32
N VAL A 104 -8.51 -1.14 -12.86
CA VAL A 104 -7.08 -0.87 -12.60
C VAL A 104 -6.88 -0.57 -11.13
N GLU A 105 -6.40 -1.55 -10.40
CA GLU A 105 -6.20 -1.50 -8.96
C GLU A 105 -4.70 -1.64 -8.63
N GLY A 106 -4.22 -0.85 -7.70
CA GLY A 106 -2.86 -0.93 -7.19
C GLY A 106 -2.82 -1.23 -5.70
N LEU A 107 -1.69 -1.76 -5.24
CA LEU A 107 -1.42 -2.06 -3.83
C LEU A 107 -0.55 -0.98 -3.22
N ILE A 108 -0.98 -0.43 -2.08
CA ILE A 108 -0.16 0.38 -1.18
C ILE A 108 0.26 -0.54 -0.03
N HIS A 109 1.53 -0.94 -0.01
CA HIS A 109 2.07 -1.75 1.07
C HIS A 109 2.13 -0.95 2.38
N LEU A 110 2.14 -1.61 3.55
CA LEU A 110 2.23 -0.96 4.87
C LEU A 110 3.37 0.06 4.97
N SER A 111 4.56 -0.29 4.46
CA SER A 111 5.74 0.57 4.45
C SER A 111 5.60 1.84 3.61
N GLU A 112 4.59 1.90 2.74
CA GLU A 112 4.33 3.01 1.83
C GLU A 112 3.14 3.89 2.26
N LEU A 113 2.53 3.60 3.42
CA LEU A 113 1.41 4.36 3.98
C LEU A 113 1.86 5.59 4.76
N ASP A 114 2.92 5.44 5.55
CA ASP A 114 3.42 6.48 6.45
C ASP A 114 4.95 6.48 6.50
N TRP A 115 5.56 7.67 6.69
CA TRP A 115 7.01 7.85 6.76
C TRP A 115 7.59 7.31 8.06
N THR A 116 6.88 7.49 9.17
CA THR A 116 7.41 7.25 10.52
C THR A 116 6.96 5.91 11.09
N ASN A 117 5.74 5.46 10.74
CA ASN A 117 5.17 4.21 11.26
C ASN A 117 4.97 3.18 10.14
N LYS A 118 6.00 2.36 9.90
CA LYS A 118 6.01 1.35 8.83
C LYS A 118 5.05 0.17 9.06
N ASN A 119 4.51 0.03 10.26
CA ASN A 119 3.60 -1.07 10.65
C ASN A 119 2.20 -0.56 11.04
N ILE A 120 1.85 0.65 10.62
CA ILE A 120 0.52 1.20 10.90
C ILE A 120 -0.54 0.43 10.13
N HIS A 121 -1.60 -0.02 10.83
CA HIS A 121 -2.69 -0.70 10.15
C HIS A 121 -3.40 0.27 9.19
N PRO A 122 -3.69 -0.13 7.94
CA PRO A 122 -4.25 0.75 6.92
C PRO A 122 -5.51 1.50 7.35
N SER A 123 -6.38 0.88 8.12
CA SER A 123 -7.61 1.50 8.64
C SER A 123 -7.40 2.71 9.57
N LYS A 124 -6.17 2.93 10.03
CA LYS A 124 -5.81 4.13 10.83
C LYS A 124 -5.36 5.30 9.97
N VAL A 125 -5.06 5.05 8.70
CA VAL A 125 -4.54 6.05 7.76
C VAL A 125 -5.58 6.42 6.72
N VAL A 126 -6.33 5.42 6.24
CA VAL A 126 -7.33 5.56 5.17
C VAL A 126 -8.59 4.79 5.49
N THR A 127 -9.71 5.20 4.90
CA THR A 127 -11.01 4.52 5.00
C THR A 127 -11.44 3.94 3.66
N LEU A 128 -12.33 2.93 3.69
CA LEU A 128 -12.91 2.38 2.46
C LEU A 128 -13.65 3.49 1.69
N GLU A 129 -13.57 3.45 0.36
CA GLU A 129 -14.19 4.40 -0.57
C GLU A 129 -13.65 5.84 -0.46
N GLU A 130 -12.56 6.04 0.29
CA GLU A 130 -11.89 7.33 0.38
C GLU A 130 -11.09 7.62 -0.90
N ASN A 131 -11.21 8.85 -1.40
CA ASN A 131 -10.37 9.33 -2.49
C ASN A 131 -9.05 9.84 -1.93
N ILE A 132 -7.96 9.24 -2.37
CA ILE A 132 -6.61 9.54 -1.94
C ILE A 132 -5.71 9.86 -3.14
N ARG A 133 -4.66 10.62 -2.90
CA ARG A 133 -3.60 10.86 -3.89
C ARG A 133 -2.47 9.89 -3.64
N VAL A 134 -2.05 9.20 -4.69
CA VAL A 134 -1.01 8.17 -4.63
C VAL A 134 0.04 8.40 -5.71
N MET A 135 1.28 8.02 -5.41
CA MET A 135 2.36 7.97 -6.40
C MET A 135 2.51 6.54 -6.92
N ILE A 136 2.70 6.40 -8.22
CA ILE A 136 3.02 5.10 -8.82
C ILE A 136 4.51 4.82 -8.60
N LEU A 137 4.80 3.75 -7.86
CA LEU A 137 6.16 3.30 -7.57
C LEU A 137 6.67 2.30 -8.61
N GLU A 138 5.79 1.40 -9.04
CA GLU A 138 6.07 0.36 -10.03
C GLU A 138 4.81 0.04 -10.82
N LEU A 139 4.97 -0.21 -12.12
CA LEU A 139 3.90 -0.63 -13.01
C LEU A 139 4.37 -1.84 -13.82
N ASP A 140 3.71 -2.98 -13.61
CA ASP A 140 3.94 -4.23 -14.33
C ASP A 140 2.69 -4.59 -15.14
N ASN A 141 2.71 -4.25 -16.42
CA ASN A 141 1.59 -4.47 -17.33
C ASN A 141 1.37 -5.98 -17.60
N GLU A 142 2.44 -6.78 -17.65
CA GLU A 142 2.31 -8.23 -17.93
C GLU A 142 1.61 -8.95 -16.79
N LYS A 143 1.96 -8.60 -15.54
CA LYS A 143 1.34 -9.17 -14.33
C LYS A 143 0.09 -8.43 -13.86
N ARG A 144 -0.26 -7.33 -14.54
CA ARG A 144 -1.36 -6.43 -14.16
C ARG A 144 -1.26 -6.02 -12.68
N ARG A 145 -0.10 -5.51 -12.30
CA ARG A 145 0.18 -5.04 -10.94
C ARG A 145 0.72 -3.63 -10.95
N ILE A 146 0.22 -2.84 -10.02
CA ILE A 146 0.71 -1.48 -9.77
C ILE A 146 1.04 -1.39 -8.29
N SER A 147 2.27 -0.97 -7.98
CA SER A 147 2.67 -0.61 -6.64
C SER A 147 2.49 0.88 -6.45
N LEU A 148 1.75 1.24 -5.41
CA LEU A 148 1.40 2.62 -5.09
C LEU A 148 2.05 3.04 -3.77
N GLY A 149 2.31 4.33 -3.62
CA GLY A 149 2.78 4.94 -2.39
C GLY A 149 1.90 6.12 -1.97
N LEU A 150 1.50 6.14 -0.71
CA LEU A 150 0.74 7.26 -0.13
C LEU A 150 1.68 8.25 0.55
N LYS A 151 2.69 7.77 1.28
CA LYS A 151 3.64 8.62 2.01
C LYS A 151 4.36 9.63 1.12
N GLN A 152 4.64 9.27 -0.15
CA GLN A 152 5.32 10.13 -1.12
C GLN A 152 4.51 11.38 -1.50
N THR A 153 3.21 11.38 -1.25
CA THR A 153 2.34 12.54 -1.45
C THR A 153 2.34 13.50 -0.27
N LYS A 154 2.95 13.10 0.85
CA LYS A 154 3.09 13.88 2.09
C LYS A 154 4.53 14.38 2.23
N PRO A 155 4.77 15.48 2.98
CA PRO A 155 6.12 15.92 3.29
C PRO A 155 6.93 14.79 3.92
N ASN A 156 8.18 14.65 3.50
CA ASN A 156 9.08 13.65 4.09
C ASN A 156 9.76 14.25 5.33
N PRO A 157 9.46 13.79 6.55
CA PRO A 157 10.00 14.38 7.78
C PRO A 157 11.53 14.23 7.90
N TRP A 158 12.10 13.22 7.24
CA TRP A 158 13.55 13.01 7.22
C TRP A 158 14.26 14.07 6.38
N LEU A 159 13.69 14.44 5.22
CA LEU A 159 14.20 15.54 4.38
C LEU A 159 13.97 16.90 5.04
N GLU A 160 12.84 17.10 5.72
CA GLU A 160 12.59 18.34 6.47
C GLU A 160 13.61 18.51 7.60
N PHE A 161 13.93 17.43 8.30
CA PHE A 161 14.96 17.44 9.35
C PHE A 161 16.35 17.73 8.78
N GLU A 162 16.74 17.09 7.66
CA GLU A 162 18.02 17.33 6.97
C GLU A 162 18.15 18.77 6.48
N ASN A 163 17.07 19.39 6.03
CA ASN A 163 17.07 20.79 5.62
C ASN A 163 17.14 21.78 6.79
N LYS A 164 16.66 21.37 7.98
CA LYS A 164 16.58 22.23 9.17
C LYS A 164 17.84 22.17 10.03
N TYR A 165 18.50 21.03 10.12
CA TYR A 165 19.62 20.77 11.00
C TYR A 165 20.85 20.34 10.24
N ASN A 166 22.03 20.68 10.79
CA ASN A 166 23.33 20.29 10.26
C ASN A 166 24.03 19.31 11.23
N ILE A 167 25.01 18.59 10.71
CA ILE A 167 25.91 17.79 11.53
C ILE A 167 26.63 18.73 12.50
N GLY A 168 26.60 18.39 13.80
CA GLY A 168 27.16 19.20 14.87
C GLY A 168 26.12 20.03 15.63
N ASP A 169 24.89 20.15 15.13
CA ASP A 169 23.81 20.85 15.84
C ASP A 169 23.35 20.04 17.05
N SER A 170 22.96 20.76 18.12
CA SER A 170 22.37 20.16 19.30
C SER A 170 20.86 20.04 19.16
N VAL A 171 20.32 18.89 19.52
CA VAL A 171 18.88 18.60 19.51
C VAL A 171 18.47 17.95 20.81
N GLU A 172 17.26 18.25 21.25
CA GLU A 172 16.65 17.58 22.41
C GLU A 172 15.64 16.53 21.94
N GLY A 173 15.67 15.38 22.58
CA GLY A 173 14.72 14.31 22.32
C GLY A 173 14.42 13.49 23.55
N SER A 174 13.44 12.61 23.45
CA SER A 174 13.08 11.67 24.52
C SER A 174 13.36 10.24 24.11
N ILE A 175 13.84 9.43 25.05
CA ILE A 175 14.11 8.01 24.80
C ILE A 175 12.81 7.28 24.47
N LYS A 176 12.73 6.73 23.25
CA LYS A 176 11.61 5.89 22.81
C LYS A 176 11.83 4.42 23.10
N SER A 177 13.03 3.92 22.89
CA SER A 177 13.40 2.53 23.17
C SER A 177 14.88 2.38 23.42
N ILE A 178 15.22 1.38 24.21
CA ILE A 178 16.60 0.98 24.55
C ILE A 178 16.80 -0.44 24.02
N THR A 179 17.87 -0.64 23.29
CA THR A 179 18.27 -1.92 22.68
C THR A 179 19.70 -2.26 23.06
N ASP A 180 20.12 -3.48 22.79
CA ASP A 180 21.49 -3.98 23.11
C ASP A 180 22.59 -3.22 22.36
N PHE A 181 22.26 -2.55 21.24
CA PHE A 181 23.23 -1.82 20.41
C PHE A 181 23.12 -0.30 20.52
N GLY A 182 22.14 0.22 21.31
CA GLY A 182 22.00 1.66 21.51
C GLY A 182 20.62 2.11 21.91
N VAL A 183 20.43 3.43 21.94
CA VAL A 183 19.23 4.10 22.39
C VAL A 183 18.58 4.85 21.25
N PHE A 184 17.28 4.60 21.03
CA PHE A 184 16.47 5.36 20.09
C PHE A 184 15.87 6.56 20.78
N VAL A 185 16.12 7.73 20.22
CA VAL A 185 15.67 9.03 20.72
C VAL A 185 14.66 9.62 19.73
N GLY A 186 13.46 9.88 20.22
CA GLY A 186 12.43 10.55 19.44
C GLY A 186 12.74 12.02 19.24
N LEU A 187 12.78 12.45 17.99
CA LEU A 187 13.06 13.81 17.56
C LEU A 187 11.80 14.49 17.02
N GLU A 188 11.94 15.74 16.62
CA GLU A 188 10.88 16.51 15.96
C GLU A 188 10.45 15.85 14.66
N GLY A 189 9.15 15.85 14.37
CA GLY A 189 8.59 15.21 13.15
C GLY A 189 8.31 13.72 13.29
N ASP A 190 8.23 13.22 14.53
CA ASP A 190 8.00 11.79 14.85
C ASP A 190 9.05 10.83 14.27
N ILE A 191 10.23 11.33 13.97
CA ILE A 191 11.38 10.54 13.53
C ILE A 191 12.26 10.14 14.70
N ASP A 192 13.02 9.06 14.54
CA ASP A 192 13.89 8.53 15.57
C ASP A 192 15.36 8.66 15.20
N GLY A 193 16.16 9.20 16.11
CA GLY A 193 17.61 9.16 16.03
C GLY A 193 18.15 8.00 16.85
N LEU A 194 19.31 7.47 16.46
CA LEU A 194 20.01 6.40 17.15
C LEU A 194 21.29 6.93 17.78
N ILE A 195 21.45 6.74 19.08
CA ILE A 195 22.72 6.83 19.77
C ILE A 195 23.28 5.41 19.85
N HIS A 196 24.36 5.14 19.13
CA HIS A 196 25.01 3.83 19.20
C HIS A 196 25.66 3.63 20.57
N LEU A 197 25.76 2.37 21.01
CA LEU A 197 26.31 2.02 22.32
C LEU A 197 27.71 2.63 22.56
N SER A 198 28.55 2.69 21.51
CA SER A 198 29.86 3.30 21.56
C SER A 198 29.87 4.83 21.73
N ASP A 199 28.74 5.48 21.49
CA ASP A 199 28.57 6.94 21.55
C ASP A 199 27.75 7.39 22.77
N LEU A 200 27.36 6.42 23.61
CA LEU A 200 26.63 6.65 24.86
C LEU A 200 27.52 7.13 25.99
N SER A 201 28.74 6.60 26.08
CA SER A 201 29.73 7.02 27.06
C SER A 201 31.15 6.59 26.65
N ASP A 202 32.14 7.30 27.14
CA ASP A 202 33.56 6.96 26.98
C ASP A 202 34.04 5.89 28.00
N ASN A 203 33.14 5.22 28.72
CA ASN A 203 33.43 4.20 29.70
C ASN A 203 33.79 2.85 29.10
N GLU A 204 34.61 2.06 29.83
CA GLU A 204 35.02 0.71 29.38
C GLU A 204 33.85 -0.30 29.35
N ASN A 205 32.70 0.00 29.97
CA ASN A 205 31.50 -0.85 30.02
C ASN A 205 30.24 -0.08 29.62
N PRO A 206 30.04 0.21 28.30
CA PRO A 206 28.87 0.97 27.84
C PRO A 206 27.52 0.27 28.11
N GLU A 207 27.51 -1.05 28.28
CA GLU A 207 26.30 -1.82 28.62
C GLU A 207 25.78 -1.54 30.04
N GLU A 208 26.64 -1.13 30.96
CA GLU A 208 26.21 -0.74 32.32
C GLU A 208 25.56 0.64 32.30
N ASP A 209 26.00 1.51 31.43
CA ASP A 209 25.43 2.85 31.26
C ASP A 209 24.03 2.83 30.69
N LEU A 210 23.70 1.83 29.85
CA LEU A 210 22.32 1.62 29.34
C LEU A 210 21.30 1.48 30.48
N LYS A 211 21.69 0.92 31.63
CA LYS A 211 20.79 0.71 32.79
C LYS A 211 20.41 2.01 33.51
N ASN A 212 21.16 3.08 33.26
CA ASN A 212 20.91 4.39 33.87
C ASN A 212 19.81 5.18 33.10
N TYR A 213 19.47 4.74 31.89
CA TYR A 213 18.49 5.42 31.07
C TYR A 213 17.14 4.70 31.12
N ASN A 214 16.07 5.48 31.11
CA ASN A 214 14.72 4.97 31.11
C ASN A 214 13.95 5.52 29.90
N LYS A 215 12.98 4.73 29.43
CA LYS A 215 12.06 5.19 28.40
C LYS A 215 11.32 6.44 28.87
N GLY A 216 11.36 7.50 28.07
CA GLY A 216 10.75 8.79 28.37
C GLY A 216 11.74 9.85 28.93
N ASP A 217 12.98 9.46 29.28
CA ASP A 217 13.99 10.42 29.71
C ASP A 217 14.34 11.39 28.58
N LYS A 218 14.53 12.65 28.91
CA LYS A 218 14.98 13.66 27.97
C LYS A 218 16.49 13.66 27.87
N LEU A 219 16.98 13.69 26.63
CA LEU A 219 18.41 13.76 26.33
C LEU A 219 18.70 14.94 25.43
N SER A 220 19.81 15.63 25.74
CA SER A 220 20.43 16.57 24.79
C SER A 220 21.47 15.81 23.98
N CYS A 221 21.33 15.86 22.67
CA CYS A 221 22.16 15.10 21.75
C CYS A 221 22.78 16.02 20.71
N ILE A 222 23.91 15.62 20.18
CA ILE A 222 24.57 16.27 19.04
C ILE A 222 24.35 15.37 17.82
N ILE A 223 23.99 15.98 16.71
CA ILE A 223 23.81 15.28 15.44
C ILE A 223 25.19 14.91 14.89
N PHE A 224 25.42 13.63 14.72
CA PHE A 224 26.66 13.08 14.19
C PHE A 224 26.55 12.72 12.71
N GLY A 225 25.36 12.38 12.25
CA GLY A 225 25.07 12.06 10.85
C GLY A 225 23.60 12.13 10.52
N ILE A 226 23.27 12.59 9.33
CA ILE A 226 21.92 12.63 8.77
C ILE A 226 21.96 11.90 7.43
N ASP A 227 21.07 10.93 7.23
CA ASP A 227 20.88 10.21 5.98
C ASP A 227 19.36 10.05 5.76
N ALA A 228 18.77 11.02 5.08
CA ALA A 228 17.34 11.06 4.83
C ALA A 228 16.88 9.95 3.87
N GLU A 229 17.74 9.49 2.94
CA GLU A 229 17.43 8.40 2.01
C GLU A 229 17.30 7.06 2.74
N ARG A 230 18.15 6.82 3.72
CA ARG A 230 18.13 5.62 4.55
C ARG A 230 17.28 5.76 5.81
N GLU A 231 16.66 6.93 6.01
CA GLU A 231 15.84 7.23 7.16
C GLU A 231 16.61 7.00 8.49
N ARG A 232 17.84 7.54 8.57
CA ARG A 232 18.72 7.39 9.73
C ARG A 232 19.27 8.72 10.18
N ILE A 233 19.22 8.94 11.50
CA ILE A 233 19.92 10.03 12.16
C ILE A 233 20.80 9.42 13.25
N SER A 234 22.08 9.67 13.17
CA SER A 234 23.06 9.25 14.16
C SER A 234 23.29 10.39 15.15
N LEU A 235 23.16 10.08 16.42
CA LEU A 235 23.27 11.01 17.52
C LEU A 235 24.40 10.61 18.47
N LYS A 236 24.97 11.63 19.17
CA LYS A 236 25.84 11.49 20.33
C LYS A 236 25.25 12.24 21.51
N ILE A 237 25.53 11.80 22.72
CA ILE A 237 25.17 12.57 23.93
C ILE A 237 25.98 13.85 23.95
N SER A 238 25.31 14.97 24.24
CA SER A 238 25.97 16.23 24.56
C SER A 238 26.44 16.18 26.00
N ASP A 239 27.74 16.36 26.21
CA ASP A 239 28.34 16.55 27.55
C ASP A 239 27.72 17.76 28.27
#